data_cc6d6c89b9265e9826b597060f75b808
#
_entry.id   cc6d6c89b9265e9826b597060f75b808
#
_cell.length_a   1.000
_cell.length_b   1.000
_cell.length_c   1.000
_cell.angle_alpha   90.00
_cell.angle_beta   90.00
_cell.angle_gamma   90.00
#
_symmetry.space_group_name_H-M   'P 1'
#
loop_
_entity.id
_entity.type
_entity.pdbx_description
1 polymer ?
#
loop_
_entity_poly.entity_id
_entity_poly.type
_entity_poly.pdbx_seq_one_letter_code
_entity_poly.pdbx_strand_id
1 'polypeptide(L)'
;MTRIQREEPLVVSLLDRLLDDEPGVSTEAAKGRVQVLRELKQSVRRDLEILLNTRTRCLAWPPGLKELKQSLVNYGLPDFTGADLGSAKSREQFCGIVQAVIRQHEPRFKSVRVQLLGGAEPLDRTLRFRIDALLRAEPAPEPVVFDSVLKPATGAFEVKGGADE
;
A
#
# COMPACT_ATOMS: atom_id res chain seq x y z
N MET A 1 28.47 -20.19 -23.31
CA MET A 1 28.86 -19.68 -21.97
C MET A 1 27.64 -19.02 -21.36
N THR A 2 26.93 -19.72 -20.48
CA THR A 2 25.72 -19.24 -19.82
C THR A 2 26.14 -18.24 -18.74
N ARG A 3 25.80 -16.97 -18.93
CA ARG A 3 26.04 -15.91 -17.96
C ARG A 3 25.19 -16.24 -16.73
N ILE A 4 25.80 -16.68 -15.65
CA ILE A 4 25.16 -16.82 -14.35
C ILE A 4 24.73 -15.40 -13.98
N GLN A 5 23.43 -15.08 -14.17
CA GLN A 5 22.85 -13.87 -13.61
C GLN A 5 22.96 -14.03 -12.09
N ARG A 6 23.85 -13.27 -11.47
CA ARG A 6 23.84 -13.10 -10.01
C ARG A 6 22.46 -12.53 -9.67
N GLU A 7 21.68 -13.31 -8.96
CA GLU A 7 20.44 -12.81 -8.39
C GLU A 7 20.81 -11.66 -7.48
N GLU A 8 20.46 -10.45 -7.90
CA GLU A 8 20.64 -9.30 -7.01
C GLU A 8 19.72 -9.51 -5.78
N PRO A 9 20.24 -9.32 -4.58
CA PRO A 9 19.44 -9.53 -3.38
C PRO A 9 18.29 -8.51 -3.33
N LEU A 10 17.10 -8.98 -2.97
CA LEU A 10 15.98 -8.10 -2.66
C LEU A 10 16.41 -7.14 -1.54
N VAL A 11 16.26 -5.85 -1.78
CA VAL A 11 16.65 -4.83 -0.80
C VAL A 11 15.42 -4.39 -0.02
N VAL A 12 15.43 -4.63 1.26
CA VAL A 12 14.42 -4.13 2.21
C VAL A 12 14.52 -2.60 2.30
N SER A 13 13.42 -1.91 2.68
CA SER A 13 13.41 -0.45 2.80
C SER A 13 14.49 0.05 3.77
N LEU A 14 14.94 1.30 3.60
CA LEU A 14 15.95 1.88 4.49
C LEU A 14 15.47 1.90 5.95
N LEU A 15 14.21 2.19 6.18
CA LEU A 15 13.62 2.21 7.51
C LEU A 15 13.65 0.81 8.14
N ASP A 16 13.26 -0.23 7.40
CA ASP A 16 13.25 -1.59 7.91
C ASP A 16 14.68 -2.11 8.20
N ARG A 17 15.68 -1.60 7.50
CA ARG A 17 17.11 -1.90 7.75
C ARG A 17 17.67 -1.17 8.97
N LEU A 18 17.06 -0.07 9.38
CA LEU A 18 17.43 0.69 10.56
C LEU A 18 16.71 0.22 11.82
N LEU A 19 15.58 -0.48 11.65
CA LEU A 19 14.87 -1.11 12.76
C LEU A 19 15.58 -2.42 13.09
N ASP A 20 16.10 -2.49 14.30
CA ASP A 20 16.80 -3.67 14.85
C ASP A 20 15.94 -4.22 15.99
N ASP A 21 15.32 -5.37 15.75
CA ASP A 21 14.46 -6.03 16.74
C ASP A 21 15.29 -6.81 17.80
N GLU A 22 16.59 -7.07 17.51
CA GLU A 22 17.47 -7.83 18.39
C GLU A 22 18.84 -7.12 18.63
N PRO A 23 18.86 -5.92 19.24
CA PRO A 23 20.08 -5.11 19.35
C PRO A 23 21.23 -5.76 20.15
N GLY A 24 20.98 -6.89 20.80
CA GLY A 24 21.99 -7.68 21.48
C GLY A 24 22.75 -8.67 20.58
N VAL A 25 22.35 -8.85 19.34
CA VAL A 25 22.94 -9.80 18.39
C VAL A 25 23.79 -9.02 17.37
N SER A 26 25.10 -9.10 17.49
CA SER A 26 26.02 -8.34 16.61
C SER A 26 26.16 -8.91 15.19
N THR A 27 25.66 -10.10 14.91
CA THR A 27 25.77 -10.74 13.59
C THR A 27 24.47 -11.44 13.25
N GLU A 28 23.73 -10.90 12.31
CA GLU A 28 22.54 -11.55 11.78
C GLU A 28 22.93 -12.65 10.77
N ALA A 29 22.20 -13.77 10.81
CA ALA A 29 22.33 -14.79 9.78
C ALA A 29 21.84 -14.27 8.43
N ALA A 30 22.51 -14.66 7.36
CA ALA A 30 22.06 -14.29 6.01
C ALA A 30 20.65 -14.80 5.74
N LYS A 31 19.70 -13.87 5.55
CA LYS A 31 18.29 -14.20 5.29
C LYS A 31 18.14 -14.79 3.88
N GLY A 32 17.40 -15.88 3.78
CA GLY A 32 17.03 -16.44 2.49
C GLY A 32 16.06 -15.54 1.72
N ARG A 33 16.06 -15.64 0.37
CA ARG A 33 15.20 -14.82 -0.51
C ARG A 33 13.72 -14.86 -0.12
N VAL A 34 13.20 -16.03 0.23
CA VAL A 34 11.79 -16.21 0.63
C VAL A 34 11.47 -15.39 1.88
N GLN A 35 12.37 -15.38 2.85
CA GLN A 35 12.20 -14.60 4.08
C GLN A 35 12.24 -13.10 3.79
N VAL A 36 13.21 -12.65 3.00
CA VAL A 36 13.31 -11.22 2.60
C VAL A 36 12.05 -10.77 1.85
N LEU A 37 11.52 -11.61 0.95
CA LEU A 37 10.28 -11.30 0.23
C LEU A 37 9.08 -11.20 1.19
N ARG A 38 8.99 -12.07 2.19
CA ARG A 38 7.94 -12.01 3.21
C ARG A 38 8.03 -10.73 4.03
N GLU A 39 9.21 -10.37 4.50
CA GLU A 39 9.48 -9.13 5.24
C GLU A 39 9.12 -7.90 4.38
N LEU A 40 9.47 -7.91 3.10
CA LEU A 40 9.11 -6.85 2.15
C LEU A 40 7.60 -6.72 1.97
N LYS A 41 6.86 -7.84 1.84
CA LYS A 41 5.40 -7.84 1.76
C LYS A 41 4.76 -7.28 3.03
N GLN A 42 5.27 -7.65 4.20
CA GLN A 42 4.78 -7.13 5.49
C GLN A 42 5.07 -5.63 5.65
N SER A 43 6.25 -5.17 5.25
CA SER A 43 6.61 -3.75 5.24
C SER A 43 5.66 -2.94 4.35
N VAL A 44 5.45 -3.41 3.11
CA VAL A 44 4.51 -2.76 2.17
C VAL A 44 3.09 -2.73 2.73
N ARG A 45 2.62 -3.82 3.34
CA ARG A 45 1.30 -3.86 3.99
C ARG A 45 1.16 -2.80 5.08
N ARG A 46 2.15 -2.70 5.98
CA ARG A 46 2.19 -1.69 7.05
C ARG A 46 2.16 -0.27 6.49
N ASP A 47 2.98 -0.01 5.47
CA ASP A 47 3.09 1.31 4.86
C ASP A 47 1.80 1.69 4.12
N LEU A 48 1.14 0.74 3.44
CA LEU A 48 -0.19 0.92 2.86
C LEU A 48 -1.24 1.27 3.92
N GLU A 49 -1.22 0.58 5.06
CA GLU A 49 -2.15 0.85 6.16
C GLU A 49 -1.95 2.27 6.72
N ILE A 50 -0.71 2.71 6.89
CA ILE A 50 -0.37 4.08 7.30
C ILE A 50 -0.85 5.08 6.24
N LEU A 51 -0.57 4.85 4.95
CA LEU A 51 -0.97 5.72 3.85
C LEU A 51 -2.50 5.89 3.80
N LEU A 52 -3.24 4.79 3.87
CA LEU A 52 -4.71 4.81 3.77
C LEU A 52 -5.38 5.41 5.01
N ASN A 53 -4.73 5.35 6.17
CA ASN A 53 -5.21 5.98 7.41
C ASN A 53 -4.77 7.43 7.58
N THR A 54 -3.85 7.92 6.75
CA THR A 54 -3.43 9.32 6.77
C THR A 54 -4.39 10.16 5.93
N ARG A 55 -4.77 11.34 6.42
CA ARG A 55 -5.60 12.31 5.68
C ARG A 55 -4.73 13.43 5.14
N THR A 56 -4.91 13.75 3.85
CA THR A 56 -4.28 14.92 3.27
C THR A 56 -4.85 16.20 3.88
N ARG A 57 -4.03 17.21 3.99
CA ARG A 57 -4.50 18.53 4.42
C ARG A 57 -5.37 19.15 3.32
N CYS A 58 -6.55 19.69 3.71
CA CYS A 58 -7.46 20.40 2.81
C CYS A 58 -6.92 21.81 2.49
N LEU A 59 -5.72 21.92 1.93
CA LEU A 59 -5.11 23.19 1.53
C LEU A 59 -5.08 23.28 0.01
N ALA A 60 -5.62 24.39 -0.52
CA ALA A 60 -5.45 24.72 -1.92
C ALA A 60 -4.05 25.32 -2.12
N TRP A 61 -3.23 24.68 -2.93
CA TRP A 61 -1.91 25.16 -3.27
C TRP A 61 -1.95 26.15 -4.46
N PRO A 62 -1.10 27.18 -4.47
CA PRO A 62 -0.98 28.04 -5.64
C PRO A 62 -0.65 27.22 -6.90
N PRO A 63 -1.27 27.51 -8.07
CA PRO A 63 -1.11 26.71 -9.29
C PRO A 63 0.34 26.60 -9.80
N GLY A 64 1.21 27.52 -9.41
CA GLY A 64 2.63 27.53 -9.78
C GLY A 64 3.48 26.48 -9.06
N LEU A 65 3.00 25.90 -7.95
CA LEU A 65 3.75 24.96 -7.13
C LEU A 65 3.41 23.51 -7.49
N LYS A 66 3.77 23.09 -8.70
CA LYS A 66 3.41 21.78 -9.26
C LYS A 66 3.98 20.60 -8.47
N GLU A 67 5.19 20.75 -7.93
CA GLU A 67 5.90 19.71 -7.17
C GLU A 67 5.23 19.40 -5.82
N LEU A 68 4.48 20.36 -5.26
CA LEU A 68 3.75 20.13 -4.01
C LEU A 68 2.69 19.04 -4.13
N LYS A 69 2.15 18.81 -5.33
CA LYS A 69 1.17 17.73 -5.55
C LYS A 69 1.77 16.34 -5.32
N GLN A 70 3.08 16.20 -5.56
CA GLN A 70 3.80 14.92 -5.42
C GLN A 70 4.63 14.85 -4.13
N SER A 71 4.60 15.90 -3.32
CA SER A 71 5.36 15.97 -2.08
C SER A 71 4.63 15.29 -0.92
N LEU A 72 5.37 15.03 0.16
CA LEU A 72 4.81 14.47 1.40
C LEU A 72 3.73 15.38 2.05
N VAL A 73 3.63 16.63 1.65
CA VAL A 73 2.57 17.53 2.12
C VAL A 73 1.18 17.07 1.68
N ASN A 74 1.11 16.33 0.54
CA ASN A 74 -0.12 15.72 0.03
C ASN A 74 -0.18 14.21 0.30
N TYR A 75 0.60 13.71 1.25
CA TYR A 75 0.57 12.31 1.63
C TYR A 75 -0.75 11.94 2.30
N GLY A 76 -1.35 10.81 1.87
CA GLY A 76 -2.57 10.28 2.42
C GLY A 76 -3.79 10.40 1.50
N LEU A 77 -4.94 9.97 2.00
CA LEU A 77 -6.23 10.07 1.31
C LEU A 77 -6.91 11.42 1.58
N PRO A 78 -7.63 11.98 0.60
CA PRO A 78 -8.50 13.11 0.86
C PRO A 78 -9.58 12.73 1.88
N ASP A 79 -10.12 13.72 2.58
CA ASP A 79 -11.22 13.47 3.51
C ASP A 79 -12.48 13.03 2.74
N PHE A 80 -12.98 11.87 3.10
CA PHE A 80 -14.17 11.26 2.52
C PHE A 80 -15.29 11.02 3.56
N THR A 81 -15.18 11.62 4.76
CA THR A 81 -16.12 11.41 5.87
C THR A 81 -17.55 11.81 5.50
N GLY A 82 -17.70 12.77 4.59
CA GLY A 82 -19.00 13.21 4.05
C GLY A 82 -19.37 12.58 2.69
N ALA A 83 -18.57 11.65 2.16
CA ALA A 83 -18.84 11.08 0.85
C ALA A 83 -19.99 10.06 0.91
N ASP A 84 -20.97 10.21 0.04
CA ASP A 84 -22.00 9.20 -0.16
C ASP A 84 -21.43 8.00 -0.92
N LEU A 85 -21.06 6.96 -0.18
CA LEU A 85 -20.58 5.68 -0.73
C LEU A 85 -21.73 4.69 -1.01
N GLY A 86 -22.98 5.15 -0.96
CA GLY A 86 -24.17 4.32 -1.23
C GLY A 86 -24.31 3.94 -2.70
N SER A 87 -23.91 4.82 -3.63
CA SER A 87 -24.04 4.54 -5.07
C SER A 87 -22.86 3.75 -5.64
N ALA A 88 -23.12 2.91 -6.64
CA ALA A 88 -22.05 2.17 -7.34
C ALA A 88 -21.01 3.11 -7.96
N LYS A 89 -21.46 4.22 -8.55
CA LYS A 89 -20.62 5.22 -9.17
C LYS A 89 -19.67 5.90 -8.17
N SER A 90 -20.18 6.28 -6.99
CA SER A 90 -19.38 6.90 -5.94
C SER A 90 -18.31 5.93 -5.40
N ARG A 91 -18.67 4.66 -5.26
CA ARG A 91 -17.73 3.61 -4.85
C ARG A 91 -16.61 3.39 -5.87
N GLU A 92 -16.93 3.39 -7.17
CA GLU A 92 -15.95 3.27 -8.24
C GLU A 92 -15.02 4.48 -8.27
N GLN A 93 -15.55 5.70 -8.11
CA GLN A 93 -14.74 6.91 -7.99
C GLN A 93 -13.80 6.85 -6.80
N PHE A 94 -14.29 6.36 -5.66
CA PHE A 94 -13.47 6.19 -4.47
C PHE A 94 -12.34 5.18 -4.69
N CYS A 95 -12.61 4.03 -5.33
CA CYS A 95 -11.56 3.09 -5.73
C CYS A 95 -10.50 3.75 -6.61
N GLY A 96 -10.91 4.60 -7.56
CA GLY A 96 -10.01 5.37 -8.42
C GLY A 96 -9.10 6.32 -7.63
N ILE A 97 -9.64 7.00 -6.61
CA ILE A 97 -8.88 7.89 -5.72
C ILE A 97 -7.87 7.08 -4.92
N VAL A 98 -8.28 5.99 -4.27
CA VAL A 98 -7.40 5.11 -3.50
C VAL A 98 -6.26 4.58 -4.38
N GLN A 99 -6.60 4.11 -5.59
CA GLN A 99 -5.60 3.62 -6.54
C GLN A 99 -4.60 4.71 -6.96
N ALA A 100 -5.06 5.94 -7.20
CA ALA A 100 -4.21 7.06 -7.58
C ALA A 100 -3.24 7.43 -6.44
N VAL A 101 -3.73 7.47 -5.20
CA VAL A 101 -2.92 7.76 -4.01
C VAL A 101 -1.85 6.69 -3.79
N ILE A 102 -2.22 5.40 -3.87
CA ILE A 102 -1.26 4.31 -3.74
C ILE A 102 -0.19 4.41 -4.83
N ARG A 103 -0.59 4.63 -6.08
CA ARG A 103 0.35 4.75 -7.21
C ARG A 103 1.32 5.91 -7.05
N GLN A 104 0.87 7.00 -6.43
CA GLN A 104 1.68 8.20 -6.21
C GLN A 104 2.69 8.02 -5.07
N HIS A 105 2.29 7.36 -3.98
CA HIS A 105 3.07 7.34 -2.75
C HIS A 105 3.76 6.01 -2.46
N GLU A 106 3.47 4.96 -3.26
CA GLU A 106 4.12 3.64 -3.11
C GLU A 106 4.93 3.29 -4.37
N PRO A 107 6.19 3.78 -4.45
CA PRO A 107 7.04 3.57 -5.64
C PRO A 107 7.51 2.12 -5.82
N ARG A 108 7.37 1.27 -4.78
CA ARG A 108 7.72 -0.15 -4.87
C ARG A 108 6.78 -0.93 -5.77
N PHE A 109 5.60 -0.39 -6.08
CA PHE A 109 4.69 -1.01 -7.03
C PHE A 109 5.01 -0.61 -8.48
N LYS A 110 5.06 -1.59 -9.36
CA LYS A 110 5.10 -1.40 -10.81
C LYS A 110 3.72 -1.08 -11.36
N SER A 111 2.71 -1.74 -10.82
CA SER A 111 1.29 -1.50 -11.13
C SER A 111 0.44 -1.80 -9.91
N VAL A 112 -0.70 -1.11 -9.81
CA VAL A 112 -1.69 -1.33 -8.75
C VAL A 112 -3.09 -1.19 -9.31
N ARG A 113 -3.98 -2.04 -8.87
CA ARG A 113 -5.41 -2.02 -9.17
C ARG A 113 -6.19 -2.18 -7.88
N VAL A 114 -7.17 -1.33 -7.67
CA VAL A 114 -8.05 -1.38 -6.50
C VAL A 114 -9.46 -1.73 -6.97
N GLN A 115 -10.05 -2.74 -6.35
CA GLN A 115 -11.40 -3.20 -6.67
C GLN A 115 -12.22 -3.30 -5.40
N LEU A 116 -13.49 -2.93 -5.48
CA LEU A 116 -14.43 -3.18 -4.40
C LEU A 116 -14.88 -4.64 -4.48
N LEU A 117 -14.73 -5.38 -3.38
CA LEU A 117 -15.32 -6.70 -3.24
C LEU A 117 -16.80 -6.53 -2.91
N GLY A 118 -17.66 -7.12 -3.75
CA GLY A 118 -19.09 -6.93 -3.69
C GLY A 118 -19.75 -7.32 -2.36
N GLY A 119 -20.89 -6.67 -2.05
CA GLY A 119 -21.81 -7.07 -1.00
C GLY A 119 -21.43 -6.58 0.38
N ALA A 120 -21.63 -5.27 0.65
CA ALA A 120 -21.92 -4.90 2.03
C ALA A 120 -23.24 -5.60 2.42
N GLU A 121 -23.25 -6.43 3.44
CA GLU A 121 -24.50 -6.83 4.06
C GLU A 121 -25.27 -5.54 4.44
N PRO A 122 -26.59 -5.50 4.26
CA PRO A 122 -27.37 -4.26 4.49
C PRO A 122 -27.19 -3.65 5.88
N LEU A 123 -26.76 -4.45 6.85
CA LEU A 123 -26.50 -4.04 8.23
C LEU A 123 -25.04 -3.69 8.50
N ASP A 124 -24.09 -4.20 7.70
CA ASP A 124 -22.66 -3.91 7.80
C ASP A 124 -22.26 -2.91 6.71
N ARG A 125 -22.12 -1.63 7.09
CA ARG A 125 -21.68 -0.55 6.19
C ARG A 125 -20.21 -0.65 5.82
N THR A 126 -19.55 -1.75 6.17
CA THR A 126 -18.13 -1.98 5.90
C THR A 126 -17.88 -2.18 4.40
N LEU A 127 -16.93 -1.44 3.85
CA LEU A 127 -16.51 -1.60 2.47
C LEU A 127 -15.23 -2.43 2.42
N ARG A 128 -15.27 -3.48 1.62
CA ARG A 128 -14.12 -4.38 1.42
C ARG A 128 -13.50 -4.11 0.06
N PHE A 129 -12.20 -3.89 0.06
CA PHE A 129 -11.41 -3.62 -1.14
C PHE A 129 -10.36 -4.70 -1.31
N ARG A 130 -10.08 -5.04 -2.55
CA ARG A 130 -8.90 -5.81 -2.93
C ARG A 130 -7.93 -4.90 -3.67
N ILE A 131 -6.68 -4.95 -3.24
CA ILE A 131 -5.56 -4.22 -3.84
C ILE A 131 -4.68 -5.26 -4.50
N ASP A 132 -4.79 -5.40 -5.82
CA ASP A 132 -3.91 -6.24 -6.63
C ASP A 132 -2.74 -5.39 -7.09
N ALA A 133 -1.52 -5.77 -6.74
CA ALA A 133 -0.34 -5.01 -7.09
C ALA A 133 0.78 -5.91 -7.61
N LEU A 134 1.67 -5.32 -8.40
CA LEU A 134 2.88 -5.94 -8.88
C LEU A 134 4.06 -5.25 -8.21
N LEU A 135 4.66 -5.94 -7.25
CA LEU A 135 5.81 -5.44 -6.50
C LEU A 135 7.06 -5.49 -7.39
N ARG A 136 7.86 -4.43 -7.36
CA ARG A 136 9.17 -4.39 -8.01
C ARG A 136 10.13 -5.29 -7.23
N ALA A 137 10.41 -6.45 -7.76
CA ALA A 137 11.34 -7.42 -7.22
C ALA A 137 12.23 -7.93 -8.36
N GLU A 138 13.48 -8.23 -8.09
CA GLU A 138 14.39 -8.83 -9.06
C GLU A 138 14.58 -10.32 -8.77
N PRO A 139 14.69 -11.16 -9.77
CA PRO A 139 14.79 -10.91 -11.22
C PRO A 139 13.44 -10.65 -11.92
N ALA A 140 12.31 -10.87 -11.26
CA ALA A 140 10.98 -10.67 -11.83
C ALA A 140 10.05 -9.98 -10.82
N PRO A 141 9.15 -9.11 -11.30
CA PRO A 141 8.12 -8.52 -10.44
C PRO A 141 7.26 -9.60 -9.79
N GLU A 142 6.95 -9.40 -8.51
CA GLU A 142 6.17 -10.33 -7.68
C GLU A 142 4.72 -9.87 -7.56
N PRO A 143 3.72 -10.67 -7.92
CA PRO A 143 2.33 -10.34 -7.67
C PRO A 143 2.03 -10.40 -6.17
N VAL A 144 1.33 -9.39 -5.67
CA VAL A 144 0.88 -9.31 -4.28
C VAL A 144 -0.57 -8.87 -4.25
N VAL A 145 -1.32 -9.43 -3.31
CA VAL A 145 -2.72 -9.10 -3.08
C VAL A 145 -2.87 -8.67 -1.63
N PHE A 146 -3.60 -7.59 -1.41
CA PHE A 146 -3.96 -7.15 -0.06
C PHE A 146 -5.48 -6.99 0.00
N ASP A 147 -6.09 -7.57 1.00
CA ASP A 147 -7.49 -7.34 1.32
C ASP A 147 -7.56 -6.20 2.34
N SER A 148 -8.35 -5.18 2.03
CA SER A 148 -8.50 -4.00 2.86
C SER A 148 -9.95 -3.80 3.23
N VAL A 149 -10.18 -3.40 4.48
CA VAL A 149 -11.51 -3.15 5.03
C VAL A 149 -11.58 -1.70 5.49
N LEU A 150 -12.53 -0.96 4.92
CA LEU A 150 -12.86 0.39 5.38
C LEU A 150 -14.12 0.34 6.26
N LYS A 151 -14.02 0.89 7.45
CA LYS A 151 -15.15 1.15 8.35
C LYS A 151 -15.61 2.60 8.19
N PRO A 152 -16.70 2.90 7.46
CA PRO A 152 -17.09 4.27 7.15
C PRO A 152 -17.39 5.12 8.40
N ALA A 153 -17.86 4.50 9.49
CA ALA A 153 -18.15 5.19 10.73
C ALA A 153 -16.92 5.83 11.39
N THR A 154 -15.74 5.22 11.25
CA THR A 154 -14.49 5.72 11.82
C THR A 154 -13.54 6.27 10.76
N GLY A 155 -13.82 5.99 9.49
CA GLY A 155 -12.91 6.28 8.38
C GLY A 155 -11.62 5.44 8.40
N ALA A 156 -11.54 4.40 9.25
CA ALA A 156 -10.36 3.60 9.43
C ALA A 156 -10.26 2.49 8.39
N PHE A 157 -9.05 2.31 7.85
CA PHE A 157 -8.67 1.17 7.02
C PHE A 157 -7.90 0.14 7.84
N GLU A 158 -8.20 -1.11 7.60
CA GLU A 158 -7.42 -2.25 8.06
C GLU A 158 -6.93 -3.01 6.83
N VAL A 159 -5.62 -3.17 6.68
CA VAL A 159 -5.01 -3.85 5.54
C VAL A 159 -4.48 -5.21 5.99
N LYS A 160 -4.97 -6.27 5.36
CA LYS A 160 -4.55 -7.66 5.62
C LYS A 160 -3.73 -8.17 4.44
N GLY A 161 -2.79 -9.07 4.70
CA GLY A 161 -2.15 -9.87 3.66
C GLY A 161 -3.21 -10.68 2.92
N GLY A 162 -3.02 -10.89 1.61
CA GLY A 162 -3.90 -11.76 0.84
C GLY A 162 -3.75 -13.22 1.23
N ALA A 163 -4.63 -14.07 0.72
CA ALA A 163 -4.84 -15.48 1.11
C ALA A 163 -3.63 -16.44 0.92
N ASP A 164 -2.45 -15.93 0.62
CA ASP A 164 -1.21 -16.74 0.44
C ASP A 164 -0.21 -16.60 1.61
N GLU A 165 -0.66 -16.11 2.77
CA GLU A 165 0.12 -16.18 4.02
C GLU A 165 -0.36 -17.27 4.94
#